data_695f2aea5cb1f75a78c352fdbc4ec819
#
_entry.id   695f2aea5cb1f75a78c352fdbc4ec819
#
_cell.length_a   1.000
_cell.length_b   1.000
_cell.length_c   1.000
_cell.angle_alpha   90.00
_cell.angle_beta   90.00
_cell.angle_gamma   90.00
#
_symmetry.space_group_name_H-M   'P 1'
#
loop_
_entity.id
_entity.type
_entity.pdbx_description
1 polymer ?
#
loop_
_entity_poly.entity_id
_entity_poly.type
_entity_poly.pdbx_seq_one_letter_code
_entity_poly.pdbx_strand_id
1 'polypeptide(L)'
;APQSGIGDEAGAPNPTTTPESFPADDTPTTIIVQLEDGSVGIPWYQRVFGLSSSTKHETVKDRIETSVEAVVPGAEITDVRDYTHALDGFAIQAPASSLDAIKATEGVKAAFIERHHKPMVVEGDAGALGAEAVDPALQNASSLEMTRANQTSQKGDRQVVEVIDTGIEATHQAFSGSMDGVDVRLSQGDVEALVGKLAHGKAGAYINKKIPFVFDYADNDADVLPKSTKDLSHGTHVAAIAAANAADLQGTAPHAQIIVAKVATDKDGSIPDSTVL
;
A
#
# COMPACT_ATOMS: atom_id res chain seq x y z
N ALA A 1 -0.34 -59.03 2.28
CA ALA A 1 -0.35 -57.61 2.02
C ALA A 1 -0.12 -56.83 3.31
N PRO A 2 0.93 -56.01 3.47
CA PRO A 2 1.07 -55.15 4.61
C PRO A 2 0.47 -53.78 4.31
N GLN A 3 -0.32 -53.25 5.26
CA GLN A 3 -0.82 -51.87 5.27
C GLN A 3 0.34 -50.94 5.60
N SER A 4 0.56 -49.97 4.72
CA SER A 4 1.43 -48.82 4.99
C SER A 4 0.63 -47.75 5.73
N GLY A 5 1.00 -47.48 6.99
CA GLY A 5 0.48 -46.38 7.77
C GLY A 5 1.01 -45.07 7.20
N ILE A 6 0.07 -44.18 6.95
CA ILE A 6 0.38 -42.75 6.64
C ILE A 6 0.66 -42.11 8.00
N GLY A 7 1.92 -41.70 8.20
CA GLY A 7 2.30 -40.93 9.38
C GLY A 7 1.68 -39.55 9.33
N ASP A 8 1.03 -39.16 10.43
CA ASP A 8 0.64 -37.77 10.69
C ASP A 8 1.89 -36.89 10.78
N GLU A 9 2.18 -36.14 9.73
CA GLU A 9 3.10 -35.02 9.84
C GLU A 9 2.43 -33.93 10.68
N ALA A 10 2.92 -33.76 11.89
CA ALA A 10 2.58 -32.66 12.77
C ALA A 10 2.90 -31.35 12.03
N GLY A 11 1.88 -30.55 11.79
CA GLY A 11 2.01 -29.26 11.16
C GLY A 11 3.06 -28.39 11.86
N ALA A 12 3.90 -27.74 11.07
CA ALA A 12 4.86 -26.77 11.56
C ALA A 12 4.16 -25.76 12.47
N PRO A 13 4.76 -25.37 13.61
CA PRO A 13 4.15 -24.40 14.50
C PRO A 13 4.03 -23.08 13.74
N ASN A 14 2.81 -22.53 13.77
CA ASN A 14 2.51 -21.19 13.33
C ASN A 14 3.54 -20.23 13.95
N PRO A 15 4.19 -19.32 13.21
CA PRO A 15 5.11 -18.38 13.82
C PRO A 15 4.36 -17.62 14.91
N THR A 16 4.74 -17.86 16.14
CA THR A 16 4.26 -17.13 17.30
C THR A 16 4.71 -15.69 17.09
N THR A 17 3.78 -14.81 16.66
CA THR A 17 3.98 -13.37 16.72
C THR A 17 4.17 -13.03 18.20
N THR A 18 5.41 -12.81 18.60
CA THR A 18 5.70 -12.19 19.88
C THR A 18 4.92 -10.88 19.91
N PRO A 19 4.09 -10.62 20.93
CA PRO A 19 3.44 -9.33 21.02
C PRO A 19 4.53 -8.27 21.04
N GLU A 20 4.59 -7.39 20.05
CA GLU A 20 5.45 -6.22 20.09
C GLU A 20 5.07 -5.44 21.36
N SER A 21 6.05 -5.25 22.25
CA SER A 21 5.88 -4.40 23.41
C SER A 21 5.83 -2.96 22.89
N PHE A 22 4.65 -2.39 22.80
CA PHE A 22 4.49 -0.99 22.49
C PHE A 22 5.12 -0.14 23.61
N PRO A 23 5.79 0.97 23.25
CA PRO A 23 6.30 1.88 24.27
C PRO A 23 5.14 2.34 25.15
N ALA A 24 5.28 2.16 26.45
CA ALA A 24 4.31 2.62 27.45
C ALA A 24 4.71 4.00 28.00
N ASP A 25 5.48 4.75 27.22
CA ASP A 25 6.06 6.04 27.58
C ASP A 25 5.40 7.19 26.80
N ASP A 26 5.85 8.40 27.08
CA ASP A 26 5.36 9.62 26.43
C ASP A 26 6.01 9.87 25.05
N THR A 27 6.64 8.86 24.45
CA THR A 27 7.21 8.99 23.12
C THR A 27 6.10 9.21 22.10
N PRO A 28 6.16 10.28 21.28
CA PRO A 28 5.20 10.50 20.22
C PRO A 28 5.21 9.32 19.25
N THR A 29 4.04 8.75 19.02
CA THR A 29 3.84 7.64 18.10
C THR A 29 2.61 7.87 17.24
N THR A 30 2.55 7.26 16.08
CA THR A 30 1.35 7.34 15.25
C THR A 30 0.27 6.45 15.82
N ILE A 31 -0.90 7.05 16.06
CA ILE A 31 -2.12 6.37 16.52
C ILE A 31 -3.18 6.51 15.43
N ILE A 32 -3.69 5.38 14.96
CA ILE A 32 -4.79 5.33 14.01
C ILE A 32 -6.09 5.28 14.78
N VAL A 33 -6.99 6.22 14.50
CA VAL A 33 -8.28 6.38 15.16
C VAL A 33 -9.39 6.07 14.18
N GLN A 34 -10.21 5.08 14.52
CA GLN A 34 -11.47 4.79 13.83
C GLN A 34 -12.61 5.48 14.56
N LEU A 35 -13.46 6.16 13.82
CA LEU A 35 -14.62 6.84 14.37
C LEU A 35 -15.85 5.94 14.45
N GLU A 36 -16.73 6.23 15.38
CA GLU A 36 -18.04 5.58 15.45
C GLU A 36 -18.86 5.88 14.20
N ASP A 37 -19.67 4.91 13.76
CA ASP A 37 -20.60 5.06 12.63
C ASP A 37 -21.70 6.09 12.92
N GLY A 38 -21.31 7.35 13.02
CA GLY A 38 -22.25 8.50 13.09
C GLY A 38 -22.73 8.94 11.72
N SER A 39 -22.33 8.26 10.68
CA SER A 39 -22.74 8.47 9.28
C SER A 39 -24.02 7.72 8.90
N VAL A 40 -24.67 7.03 9.83
CA VAL A 40 -26.01 6.49 9.67
C VAL A 40 -26.97 7.67 9.59
N GLY A 41 -27.18 8.19 8.40
CA GLY A 41 -28.03 9.36 8.16
C GLY A 41 -27.42 10.38 7.17
N ILE A 42 -26.13 10.29 6.88
CA ILE A 42 -25.54 11.13 5.82
C ILE A 42 -25.85 10.53 4.47
N PRO A 43 -26.64 11.19 3.62
CA PRO A 43 -26.93 10.72 2.28
C PRO A 43 -25.66 10.42 1.51
N TRP A 44 -25.63 9.34 0.73
CA TRP A 44 -24.47 8.89 -0.04
C TRP A 44 -23.85 10.00 -0.90
N TYR A 45 -24.64 10.95 -1.41
CA TYR A 45 -24.13 12.07 -2.19
C TYR A 45 -23.33 13.08 -1.36
N GLN A 46 -23.59 13.20 -0.06
CA GLN A 46 -22.77 14.07 0.83
C GLN A 46 -21.43 13.40 1.17
N ARG A 47 -21.38 12.06 1.23
CA ARG A 47 -20.13 11.31 1.32
C ARG A 47 -19.25 11.50 0.07
N VAL A 48 -19.87 11.52 -1.11
CA VAL A 48 -19.16 11.73 -2.39
C VAL A 48 -18.55 13.12 -2.50
N PHE A 49 -19.12 14.12 -1.83
CA PHE A 49 -18.62 15.50 -1.88
C PHE A 49 -17.73 15.90 -0.70
N GLY A 50 -17.43 15.01 0.23
CA GLY A 50 -16.46 15.24 1.32
C GLY A 50 -16.83 16.33 2.34
N LEU A 51 -18.03 16.90 2.25
CA LEU A 51 -18.41 18.11 3.00
C LEU A 51 -18.80 17.85 4.47
N SER A 52 -18.93 16.59 4.90
CA SER A 52 -19.37 16.26 6.27
C SER A 52 -18.36 15.48 7.11
N SER A 53 -17.34 14.89 6.50
CA SER A 53 -16.31 14.14 7.23
C SER A 53 -15.33 15.07 7.94
N SER A 54 -14.90 16.15 7.30
CA SER A 54 -13.90 17.06 7.89
C SER A 54 -14.36 17.70 9.21
N THR A 55 -15.60 18.18 9.30
CA THR A 55 -16.12 18.79 10.54
C THR A 55 -16.25 17.78 11.68
N LYS A 56 -16.62 16.53 11.36
CA LYS A 56 -16.68 15.45 12.35
C LYS A 56 -15.29 15.06 12.84
N HIS A 57 -14.33 14.91 11.92
CA HIS A 57 -12.95 14.62 12.26
C HIS A 57 -12.38 15.69 13.19
N GLU A 58 -12.51 16.97 12.83
CA GLU A 58 -12.03 18.08 13.65
C GLU A 58 -12.67 18.07 15.06
N THR A 59 -13.99 17.87 15.17
CA THR A 59 -14.66 17.82 16.48
C THR A 59 -14.14 16.69 17.36
N VAL A 60 -13.85 15.50 16.79
CA VAL A 60 -13.30 14.39 17.56
C VAL A 60 -11.83 14.60 17.88
N LYS A 61 -11.05 15.22 16.98
CA LYS A 61 -9.65 15.60 17.24
C LYS A 61 -9.55 16.56 18.43
N ASP A 62 -10.41 17.61 18.49
CA ASP A 62 -10.45 18.55 19.64
C ASP A 62 -10.73 17.85 20.97
N ARG A 63 -11.63 16.84 20.96
CA ARG A 63 -11.92 16.03 22.17
C ARG A 63 -10.74 15.15 22.55
N ILE A 64 -10.08 14.55 21.55
CA ILE A 64 -8.87 13.75 21.77
C ILE A 64 -7.76 14.61 22.35
N GLU A 65 -7.53 15.80 21.83
CA GLU A 65 -6.55 16.74 22.36
C GLU A 65 -6.81 17.03 23.86
N THR A 66 -8.06 17.31 24.21
CA THR A 66 -8.47 17.49 25.61
C THR A 66 -8.21 16.25 26.46
N SER A 67 -8.49 15.06 25.92
CA SER A 67 -8.27 13.79 26.63
C SER A 67 -6.79 13.47 26.81
N VAL A 68 -5.97 13.78 25.80
CA VAL A 68 -4.50 13.61 25.83
C VAL A 68 -3.89 14.58 26.84
N GLU A 69 -4.26 15.86 26.80
CA GLU A 69 -3.78 16.87 27.75
C GLU A 69 -4.11 16.52 29.21
N ALA A 70 -5.27 15.88 29.46
CA ALA A 70 -5.67 15.46 30.77
C ALA A 70 -4.78 14.35 31.38
N VAL A 71 -4.16 13.51 30.55
CA VAL A 71 -3.30 12.39 31.00
C VAL A 71 -1.83 12.66 30.81
N VAL A 72 -1.47 13.48 29.84
CA VAL A 72 -0.10 13.89 29.53
C VAL A 72 -0.06 15.42 29.37
N PRO A 73 0.05 16.18 30.46
CA PRO A 73 0.02 17.63 30.41
C PRO A 73 1.12 18.22 29.54
N GLY A 74 0.75 19.13 28.64
CA GLY A 74 1.67 19.76 27.68
C GLY A 74 1.95 18.94 26.42
N ALA A 75 1.27 17.81 26.24
CA ALA A 75 1.37 17.03 25.00
C ALA A 75 0.52 17.68 23.90
N GLU A 76 1.10 17.76 22.72
CA GLU A 76 0.41 18.21 21.50
C GLU A 76 0.10 17.00 20.62
N ILE A 77 -1.05 17.03 19.95
CA ILE A 77 -1.35 16.08 18.87
C ILE A 77 -1.01 16.71 17.52
N THR A 78 -0.57 15.90 16.58
CA THR A 78 -0.26 16.35 15.20
C THR A 78 -0.97 15.46 14.21
N ASP A 79 -1.63 16.08 13.24
CA ASP A 79 -2.29 15.36 12.16
C ASP A 79 -1.27 14.68 11.25
N VAL A 80 -1.53 13.41 10.94
CA VAL A 80 -0.74 12.62 9.99
C VAL A 80 -1.54 12.41 8.72
N ARG A 81 -2.79 11.91 8.83
CA ARG A 81 -3.62 11.60 7.66
C ARG A 81 -5.10 11.46 8.04
N ASP A 82 -5.99 11.86 7.13
CA ASP A 82 -7.42 11.59 7.22
C ASP A 82 -7.83 10.45 6.29
N TYR A 83 -8.79 9.63 6.74
CA TYR A 83 -9.36 8.51 5.98
C TYR A 83 -10.86 8.72 5.82
N THR A 84 -11.36 8.54 4.60
CA THR A 84 -12.78 8.77 4.28
C THR A 84 -13.41 7.65 3.45
N HIS A 85 -12.64 6.69 2.99
CA HIS A 85 -13.10 5.64 2.07
C HIS A 85 -13.07 4.25 2.69
N ALA A 86 -11.90 3.73 3.02
CA ALA A 86 -11.75 2.41 3.61
C ALA A 86 -12.08 2.42 5.11
N LEU A 87 -11.78 3.51 5.77
CA LEU A 87 -12.00 3.77 7.18
C LEU A 87 -12.57 5.19 7.33
N ASP A 88 -13.56 5.39 8.21
CA ASP A 88 -13.93 6.72 8.69
C ASP A 88 -13.07 7.02 9.92
N GLY A 89 -12.06 7.88 9.77
CA GLY A 89 -11.12 8.14 10.83
C GLY A 89 -9.89 8.92 10.38
N PHE A 90 -8.86 8.88 11.19
CA PHE A 90 -7.61 9.59 10.93
C PHE A 90 -6.43 8.95 11.66
N ALA A 91 -5.23 9.32 11.26
CA ALA A 91 -3.99 9.05 11.99
C ALA A 91 -3.46 10.36 12.59
N ILE A 92 -3.01 10.29 13.83
CA ILE A 92 -2.40 11.40 14.59
C ILE A 92 -1.11 10.93 15.24
N GLN A 93 -0.18 11.86 15.46
CA GLN A 93 0.90 11.64 16.42
C GLN A 93 0.45 12.09 17.81
N ALA A 94 0.61 11.22 18.80
CA ALA A 94 0.32 11.48 20.19
C ALA A 94 1.23 10.61 21.08
N PRO A 95 1.39 10.93 22.38
CA PRO A 95 2.09 10.05 23.31
C PRO A 95 1.48 8.66 23.37
N ALA A 96 2.30 7.62 23.33
CA ALA A 96 1.82 6.25 23.39
C ALA A 96 1.01 5.95 24.66
N SER A 97 1.38 6.58 25.77
CA SER A 97 0.67 6.50 27.07
C SER A 97 -0.76 7.03 27.03
N SER A 98 -1.12 7.88 26.04
CA SER A 98 -2.46 8.45 25.91
C SER A 98 -3.46 7.54 25.18
N LEU A 99 -3.04 6.37 24.68
CA LEU A 99 -3.87 5.48 23.84
C LEU A 99 -5.21 5.13 24.50
N ASP A 100 -5.22 4.83 25.80
CA ASP A 100 -6.46 4.43 26.48
C ASP A 100 -7.40 5.63 26.71
N ALA A 101 -6.85 6.82 26.91
CA ALA A 101 -7.65 8.06 26.97
C ALA A 101 -8.27 8.36 25.60
N ILE A 102 -7.52 8.17 24.52
CA ILE A 102 -8.02 8.32 23.15
C ILE A 102 -9.16 7.33 22.88
N LYS A 103 -9.00 6.04 23.25
CA LYS A 103 -10.05 5.02 23.10
C LYS A 103 -11.32 5.35 23.87
N ALA A 104 -11.19 6.02 25.03
CA ALA A 104 -12.32 6.42 25.86
C ALA A 104 -13.00 7.71 25.41
N THR A 105 -12.45 8.41 24.41
CA THR A 105 -12.99 9.68 23.93
C THR A 105 -14.28 9.45 23.14
N GLU A 106 -15.30 10.26 23.41
CA GLU A 106 -16.60 10.19 22.73
C GLU A 106 -16.47 10.39 21.22
N GLY A 107 -17.01 9.47 20.44
CA GLY A 107 -16.92 9.44 18.97
C GLY A 107 -15.79 8.54 18.43
N VAL A 108 -14.95 8.01 19.31
CA VAL A 108 -13.92 7.03 18.94
C VAL A 108 -14.49 5.62 19.07
N LYS A 109 -14.48 4.87 17.99
CA LYS A 109 -14.86 3.45 17.96
C LYS A 109 -13.70 2.54 18.35
N ALA A 110 -12.52 2.86 17.84
CA ALA A 110 -11.29 2.13 18.14
C ALA A 110 -10.07 3.04 17.91
N ALA A 111 -9.00 2.79 18.65
CA ALA A 111 -7.70 3.40 18.40
C ALA A 111 -6.60 2.38 18.64
N PHE A 112 -5.55 2.41 17.83
CA PHE A 112 -4.41 1.50 17.93
C PHE A 112 -3.13 2.18 17.46
N ILE A 113 -2.03 1.78 18.09
CA ILE A 113 -0.69 2.22 17.67
C ILE A 113 -0.39 1.63 16.29
N GLU A 114 0.13 2.47 15.41
CA GLU A 114 0.56 2.07 14.08
C GLU A 114 1.62 0.98 14.14
N ARG A 115 1.51 0.01 13.23
CA ARG A 115 2.53 -1.00 13.00
C ARG A 115 3.30 -0.69 11.74
N HIS A 116 4.55 -1.10 11.74
CA HIS A 116 5.42 -1.02 10.58
C HIS A 116 5.68 -2.44 10.07
N HIS A 117 5.30 -2.70 8.83
CA HIS A 117 5.53 -3.99 8.18
C HIS A 117 6.77 -3.90 7.31
N LYS A 118 7.39 -5.03 7.08
CA LYS A 118 8.44 -5.17 6.06
C LYS A 118 7.89 -5.97 4.91
N PRO A 119 8.24 -5.64 3.65
CA PRO A 119 7.93 -6.49 2.52
C PRO A 119 8.42 -7.90 2.81
N MET A 120 7.59 -8.89 2.49
CA MET A 120 7.98 -10.29 2.61
C MET A 120 8.90 -10.62 1.44
N VAL A 121 10.19 -10.43 1.65
CA VAL A 121 11.22 -10.91 0.72
C VAL A 121 11.50 -12.35 1.09
N VAL A 122 11.24 -13.25 0.17
CA VAL A 122 11.84 -14.59 0.26
C VAL A 122 13.34 -14.35 0.03
N GLU A 123 14.11 -14.26 1.11
CA GLU A 123 15.55 -14.42 1.05
C GLU A 123 15.81 -15.85 0.52
N GLY A 124 15.66 -16.01 -0.78
CA GLY A 124 16.24 -17.13 -1.48
C GLY A 124 17.74 -16.93 -1.33
N ASP A 125 18.38 -17.84 -0.63
CA ASP A 125 19.83 -17.94 -0.65
C ASP A 125 20.26 -18.11 -2.13
N ALA A 126 20.46 -16.99 -2.82
CA ALA A 126 20.94 -16.96 -4.19
C ALA A 126 22.33 -17.62 -4.30
N GLY A 127 22.94 -17.95 -3.16
CA GLY A 127 24.17 -18.73 -3.04
C GLY A 127 23.97 -20.24 -2.98
N ALA A 128 22.76 -20.75 -2.64
CA ALA A 128 22.53 -22.20 -2.48
C ALA A 128 22.06 -22.90 -3.77
N LEU A 129 21.47 -22.21 -4.69
CA LEU A 129 21.24 -22.69 -6.04
C LEU A 129 22.36 -22.13 -6.90
N GLY A 130 23.43 -22.90 -7.11
CA GLY A 130 24.61 -22.47 -7.86
C GLY A 130 24.22 -21.50 -8.96
N ALA A 131 24.66 -20.25 -8.81
CA ALA A 131 24.23 -19.11 -9.58
C ALA A 131 24.69 -19.21 -11.04
N GLU A 132 24.11 -20.11 -11.79
CA GLU A 132 23.82 -19.82 -13.17
C GLU A 132 22.64 -18.81 -13.11
N ALA A 133 22.96 -17.56 -13.43
CA ALA A 133 21.95 -16.51 -13.50
C ALA A 133 20.86 -17.02 -14.44
N VAL A 134 19.76 -17.53 -13.84
CA VAL A 134 18.60 -17.91 -14.63
C VAL A 134 18.09 -16.61 -15.20
N ASP A 135 18.12 -16.49 -16.52
CA ASP A 135 17.62 -15.32 -17.21
C ASP A 135 16.22 -14.98 -16.71
N PRO A 136 16.00 -13.81 -16.10
CA PRO A 136 14.68 -13.43 -15.56
C PRO A 136 13.55 -13.55 -16.59
N ALA A 137 13.86 -13.38 -17.88
CA ALA A 137 12.91 -13.58 -18.96
C ALA A 137 12.46 -15.06 -19.06
N LEU A 138 13.35 -16.01 -18.81
CA LEU A 138 13.01 -17.43 -18.82
C LEU A 138 12.14 -17.83 -17.63
N GLN A 139 12.37 -17.25 -16.45
CA GLN A 139 11.52 -17.53 -15.29
C GLN A 139 10.08 -17.04 -15.50
N ASN A 140 9.91 -15.84 -16.05
CA ASN A 140 8.59 -15.29 -16.31
C ASN A 140 7.90 -16.04 -17.47
N ALA A 141 8.62 -16.39 -18.54
CA ALA A 141 8.10 -17.21 -19.62
C ALA A 141 7.58 -18.56 -19.11
N SER A 142 8.31 -19.22 -18.22
CA SER A 142 7.89 -20.48 -17.61
C SER A 142 6.59 -20.33 -16.80
N SER A 143 6.44 -19.26 -16.02
CA SER A 143 5.21 -19.00 -15.25
C SER A 143 4.01 -18.76 -16.17
N LEU A 144 4.16 -18.00 -17.24
CA LEU A 144 3.11 -17.73 -18.21
C LEU A 144 2.70 -19.02 -18.98
N GLU A 145 3.64 -19.90 -19.27
CA GLU A 145 3.37 -21.20 -19.88
C GLU A 145 2.62 -22.13 -18.93
N MET A 146 3.06 -22.22 -17.66
CA MET A 146 2.41 -23.04 -16.65
C MET A 146 0.96 -22.63 -16.40
N THR A 147 0.71 -21.33 -16.33
CA THR A 147 -0.64 -20.77 -16.14
C THR A 147 -1.44 -20.69 -17.44
N ARG A 148 -0.81 -20.94 -18.58
CA ARG A 148 -1.37 -20.73 -19.93
C ARG A 148 -1.82 -19.29 -20.21
N ALA A 149 -1.33 -18.32 -19.45
CA ALA A 149 -1.65 -16.91 -19.67
C ALA A 149 -1.17 -16.40 -21.05
N ASN A 150 -0.09 -16.98 -21.59
CA ASN A 150 0.40 -16.70 -22.93
C ASN A 150 -0.54 -17.18 -24.06
N GLN A 151 -1.47 -18.09 -23.77
CA GLN A 151 -2.42 -18.66 -24.72
C GLN A 151 -3.73 -17.87 -24.81
N THR A 152 -3.98 -16.95 -23.89
CA THR A 152 -5.20 -16.11 -23.95
C THR A 152 -5.05 -14.98 -24.97
N SER A 153 -6.16 -14.63 -25.60
CA SER A 153 -6.27 -13.46 -26.49
C SER A 153 -6.44 -12.16 -25.70
N GLN A 154 -6.88 -12.23 -24.44
CA GLN A 154 -6.99 -11.08 -23.56
C GLN A 154 -5.59 -10.66 -23.11
N LYS A 155 -5.22 -9.43 -23.42
CA LYS A 155 -3.92 -8.85 -23.05
C LYS A 155 -4.00 -7.73 -22.04
N GLY A 156 -5.20 -7.48 -21.52
CA GLY A 156 -5.45 -6.44 -20.51
C GLY A 156 -5.82 -5.08 -21.12
N ASP A 157 -6.31 -5.03 -22.35
CA ASP A 157 -6.83 -3.79 -22.94
C ASP A 157 -7.92 -3.20 -22.02
N ARG A 158 -7.86 -1.89 -21.79
CA ARG A 158 -8.72 -1.12 -20.87
C ARG A 158 -8.68 -1.58 -19.40
N GLN A 159 -7.74 -2.43 -19.02
CA GLN A 159 -7.52 -2.79 -17.62
C GLN A 159 -6.47 -1.88 -16.97
N VAL A 160 -6.65 -1.65 -15.69
CA VAL A 160 -5.69 -0.95 -14.84
C VAL A 160 -5.37 -1.86 -13.66
N VAL A 161 -4.11 -2.07 -13.40
CA VAL A 161 -3.60 -2.80 -12.24
C VAL A 161 -2.97 -1.78 -11.31
N GLU A 162 -3.44 -1.70 -10.08
CA GLU A 162 -2.79 -0.93 -9.04
C GLU A 162 -1.76 -1.81 -8.32
N VAL A 163 -0.57 -1.27 -8.14
CA VAL A 163 0.54 -1.90 -7.40
C VAL A 163 0.77 -1.07 -6.15
N ILE A 164 0.31 -1.58 -5.01
CA ILE A 164 0.52 -1.01 -3.68
C ILE A 164 1.70 -1.75 -3.08
N ASP A 165 2.89 -1.15 -3.14
CA ASP A 165 4.14 -1.87 -2.85
C ASP A 165 5.27 -0.91 -2.46
N THR A 166 6.51 -1.40 -2.53
CA THR A 166 7.73 -0.65 -2.21
C THR A 166 8.06 0.47 -3.20
N GLY A 167 7.29 0.63 -4.26
CA GLY A 167 7.53 1.54 -5.36
C GLY A 167 7.93 0.81 -6.62
N ILE A 168 8.28 1.57 -7.68
CA ILE A 168 8.60 1.02 -8.99
C ILE A 168 9.72 1.82 -9.66
N GLU A 169 10.61 1.13 -10.34
CA GLU A 169 11.49 1.76 -11.33
C GLU A 169 10.74 1.88 -12.65
N ALA A 170 10.06 3.01 -12.86
CA ALA A 170 9.18 3.24 -14.00
C ALA A 170 9.93 3.24 -15.36
N THR A 171 11.25 3.44 -15.34
CA THR A 171 12.13 3.41 -16.52
C THR A 171 12.70 2.02 -16.80
N HIS A 172 12.39 1.02 -15.97
CA HIS A 172 12.87 -0.34 -16.16
C HIS A 172 12.45 -0.90 -17.51
N GLN A 173 13.35 -1.66 -18.13
CA GLN A 173 13.13 -2.24 -19.48
C GLN A 173 11.84 -3.05 -19.61
N ALA A 174 11.36 -3.66 -18.52
CA ALA A 174 10.10 -4.40 -18.49
C ALA A 174 8.89 -3.58 -18.97
N PHE A 175 8.95 -2.26 -18.86
CA PHE A 175 7.86 -1.33 -19.20
C PHE A 175 8.14 -0.50 -20.45
N SER A 176 9.17 -0.87 -21.24
CA SER A 176 9.64 -0.12 -22.41
C SER A 176 8.85 -0.37 -23.69
N GLY A 177 7.93 -1.33 -23.68
CA GLY A 177 7.14 -1.66 -24.87
C GLY A 177 6.19 -0.54 -25.29
N SER A 178 5.91 -0.43 -26.59
CA SER A 178 4.95 0.55 -27.09
C SER A 178 3.54 0.23 -26.63
N MET A 179 2.81 1.29 -26.25
CA MET A 179 1.37 1.27 -26.02
C MET A 179 0.58 1.84 -27.20
N ASP A 180 1.21 1.95 -28.39
CA ASP A 180 0.54 2.42 -29.59
C ASP A 180 -0.45 1.38 -30.10
N GLY A 181 -1.65 1.83 -30.42
CA GLY A 181 -2.74 0.93 -30.82
C GLY A 181 -3.43 0.17 -29.67
N VAL A 182 -2.90 0.25 -28.45
CA VAL A 182 -3.56 -0.32 -27.26
C VAL A 182 -4.71 0.60 -26.82
N ASP A 183 -5.88 0.02 -26.62
CA ASP A 183 -7.03 0.74 -26.04
C ASP A 183 -6.81 0.91 -24.54
N VAL A 184 -6.43 2.12 -24.12
CA VAL A 184 -6.13 2.45 -22.73
C VAL A 184 -7.36 3.00 -22.01
N ARG A 185 -7.46 2.76 -20.70
CA ARG A 185 -8.55 3.28 -19.87
C ARG A 185 -8.32 4.71 -19.41
N LEU A 186 -7.06 5.03 -19.06
CA LEU A 186 -6.67 6.32 -18.51
C LEU A 186 -5.78 7.05 -19.50
N SER A 187 -6.25 8.18 -20.00
CA SER A 187 -5.42 9.13 -20.74
C SER A 187 -4.71 10.10 -19.80
N GLN A 188 -3.74 10.84 -20.30
CA GLN A 188 -3.09 11.90 -19.53
C GLN A 188 -4.10 12.94 -19.04
N GLY A 189 -5.05 13.34 -19.89
CA GLY A 189 -6.08 14.30 -19.50
C GLY A 189 -7.02 13.80 -18.41
N ASP A 190 -7.35 12.48 -18.40
CA ASP A 190 -8.14 11.88 -17.33
C ASP A 190 -7.41 11.96 -16.00
N VAL A 191 -6.10 11.67 -15.99
CA VAL A 191 -5.26 11.71 -14.80
C VAL A 191 -5.10 13.14 -14.30
N GLU A 192 -4.79 14.08 -15.17
CA GLU A 192 -4.65 15.52 -14.81
C GLU A 192 -5.94 16.09 -14.20
N ALA A 193 -7.11 15.66 -14.68
CA ALA A 193 -8.40 16.07 -14.12
C ALA A 193 -8.67 15.49 -12.71
N LEU A 194 -8.02 14.39 -12.35
CA LEU A 194 -8.23 13.67 -11.10
C LEU A 194 -7.14 13.94 -10.05
N VAL A 195 -5.92 14.25 -10.47
CA VAL A 195 -4.73 14.40 -9.60
C VAL A 195 -4.97 15.35 -8.43
N GLY A 196 -5.60 16.49 -8.66
CA GLY A 196 -5.92 17.43 -7.58
C GLY A 196 -6.95 16.92 -6.56
N LYS A 197 -7.64 15.82 -6.86
CA LYS A 197 -8.67 15.22 -6.00
C LYS A 197 -8.16 14.00 -5.23
N LEU A 198 -7.16 13.29 -5.77
CA LEU A 198 -6.73 11.98 -5.28
C LEU A 198 -5.61 12.05 -4.24
N ALA A 199 -4.81 13.10 -4.23
CA ALA A 199 -3.59 13.17 -3.44
C ALA A 199 -3.62 14.22 -2.33
N HIS A 200 -4.75 14.41 -1.65
CA HIS A 200 -4.87 15.38 -0.54
C HIS A 200 -4.24 16.75 -0.87
N GLY A 201 -4.42 17.24 -2.10
CA GLY A 201 -3.84 18.49 -2.58
C GLY A 201 -2.38 18.42 -3.02
N LYS A 202 -1.75 17.24 -2.98
CA LYS A 202 -0.43 17.01 -3.57
C LYS A 202 -0.56 16.25 -4.88
N ALA A 203 0.26 16.61 -5.84
CA ALA A 203 0.16 16.08 -7.19
C ALA A 203 0.93 14.75 -7.28
N GLY A 204 0.24 13.66 -7.54
CA GLY A 204 0.85 12.51 -8.17
C GLY A 204 1.33 12.87 -9.59
N ALA A 205 2.07 12.00 -10.23
CA ALA A 205 2.61 12.23 -11.56
C ALA A 205 2.03 11.27 -12.60
N TYR A 206 1.81 11.80 -13.79
CA TYR A 206 1.65 11.01 -15.01
C TYR A 206 3.04 10.74 -15.60
N ILE A 207 3.39 9.47 -15.80
CA ILE A 207 4.67 9.10 -16.39
C ILE A 207 4.50 8.88 -17.92
N ASN A 208 3.64 7.94 -18.30
CA ASN A 208 3.36 7.61 -19.68
C ASN A 208 2.06 6.80 -19.81
N LYS A 209 1.71 6.36 -21.04
CA LYS A 209 0.50 5.55 -21.25
C LYS A 209 0.50 4.22 -20.50
N LYS A 210 1.67 3.61 -20.25
CA LYS A 210 1.81 2.36 -19.51
C LYS A 210 1.64 2.56 -18.03
N ILE A 211 2.21 3.64 -17.50
CA ILE A 211 2.19 4.03 -16.09
C ILE A 211 1.53 5.42 -15.99
N PRO A 212 0.18 5.48 -16.04
CA PRO A 212 -0.52 6.76 -16.10
C PRO A 212 -0.56 7.52 -14.78
N PHE A 213 -0.34 6.86 -13.64
CA PHE A 213 -0.36 7.54 -12.36
C PHE A 213 0.59 6.87 -11.36
N VAL A 214 1.33 7.70 -10.63
CA VAL A 214 2.19 7.30 -9.53
C VAL A 214 2.04 8.27 -8.36
N PHE A 215 2.10 7.75 -7.14
CA PHE A 215 2.17 8.55 -5.92
C PHE A 215 2.86 7.78 -4.80
N ASP A 216 3.70 8.49 -4.04
CA ASP A 216 4.33 7.98 -2.82
C ASP A 216 3.49 8.40 -1.61
N TYR A 217 2.77 7.46 -1.06
CA TYR A 217 1.93 7.66 0.13
C TYR A 217 2.76 7.67 1.42
N ALA A 218 3.94 7.07 1.44
CA ALA A 218 4.80 7.04 2.62
C ALA A 218 5.49 8.38 2.85
N ASP A 219 6.09 8.93 1.80
CA ASP A 219 6.88 10.17 1.87
C ASP A 219 6.11 11.38 1.28
N ASN A 220 4.89 11.13 0.76
CA ASN A 220 3.90 12.12 0.34
C ASN A 220 4.38 13.02 -0.81
N ASP A 221 4.90 12.39 -1.86
CA ASP A 221 5.34 13.03 -3.10
C ASP A 221 5.07 12.14 -4.33
N ALA A 222 5.66 12.45 -5.48
CA ALA A 222 5.50 11.70 -6.72
C ALA A 222 6.73 10.83 -7.08
N ASP A 223 7.73 10.77 -6.23
CA ASP A 223 8.91 9.95 -6.45
C ASP A 223 8.69 8.53 -5.93
N VAL A 224 8.28 7.66 -6.81
CA VAL A 224 8.01 6.26 -6.47
C VAL A 224 9.20 5.32 -6.70
N LEU A 225 10.39 5.86 -6.96
CA LEU A 225 11.60 5.05 -7.03
C LEU A 225 11.95 4.54 -5.63
N PRO A 226 12.06 3.21 -5.43
CA PRO A 226 12.46 2.68 -4.15
C PRO A 226 13.89 3.14 -3.79
N LYS A 227 14.11 3.64 -2.57
CA LYS A 227 15.41 4.16 -2.10
C LYS A 227 16.04 3.33 -0.98
N SER A 228 15.28 2.51 -0.31
CA SER A 228 15.80 1.61 0.72
C SER A 228 16.60 0.46 0.11
N THR A 229 17.72 0.12 0.72
CA THR A 229 18.80 -0.67 0.10
C THR A 229 18.59 -2.18 0.02
N LYS A 230 17.54 -2.75 0.62
CA LYS A 230 17.42 -4.21 0.68
C LYS A 230 16.35 -4.84 -0.23
N ASP A 231 15.30 -4.09 -0.58
CA ASP A 231 14.15 -4.66 -1.29
C ASP A 231 13.63 -3.76 -2.41
N LEU A 232 14.55 -3.02 -3.02
CA LEU A 232 14.27 -2.00 -4.04
C LEU A 232 13.51 -2.52 -5.26
N SER A 233 13.58 -3.82 -5.52
CA SER A 233 13.02 -4.41 -6.74
C SER A 233 11.64 -5.03 -6.56
N HIS A 234 11.13 -5.18 -5.32
CA HIS A 234 9.91 -5.96 -5.08
C HIS A 234 8.71 -5.42 -5.87
N GLY A 235 8.35 -4.17 -5.71
CA GLY A 235 7.22 -3.58 -6.45
C GLY A 235 7.45 -3.53 -7.97
N THR A 236 8.69 -3.30 -8.44
CA THR A 236 9.05 -3.39 -9.86
C THR A 236 8.83 -4.81 -10.37
N HIS A 237 9.24 -5.83 -9.62
CA HIS A 237 9.07 -7.22 -9.96
C HIS A 237 7.59 -7.63 -10.01
N VAL A 238 6.82 -7.26 -8.99
CA VAL A 238 5.36 -7.51 -8.93
C VAL A 238 4.65 -6.86 -10.13
N ALA A 239 4.95 -5.60 -10.41
CA ALA A 239 4.40 -4.87 -11.56
C ALA A 239 4.77 -5.56 -12.90
N ALA A 240 6.01 -6.04 -13.02
CA ALA A 240 6.47 -6.74 -14.23
C ALA A 240 5.76 -8.08 -14.43
N ILE A 241 5.60 -8.88 -13.39
CA ILE A 241 4.83 -10.14 -13.47
C ILE A 241 3.39 -9.85 -13.94
N ALA A 242 2.77 -8.81 -13.42
CA ALA A 242 1.41 -8.45 -13.78
C ALA A 242 1.30 -7.93 -15.21
N ALA A 243 2.19 -7.00 -15.61
CA ALA A 243 1.92 -6.18 -16.79
C ALA A 243 3.18 -5.71 -17.56
N ALA A 244 4.32 -6.40 -17.48
CA ALA A 244 5.44 -6.08 -18.36
C ALA A 244 5.03 -6.15 -19.85
N ASN A 245 5.58 -5.26 -20.68
CA ASN A 245 5.24 -5.18 -22.10
C ASN A 245 6.46 -5.05 -23.03
N ALA A 246 7.65 -5.32 -22.55
CA ALA A 246 8.85 -5.38 -23.39
C ALA A 246 8.79 -6.55 -24.36
N ALA A 247 9.53 -6.46 -25.47
CA ALA A 247 9.49 -7.48 -26.51
C ALA A 247 9.92 -8.87 -26.01
N ASP A 248 10.88 -8.90 -25.11
CA ASP A 248 11.50 -10.09 -24.54
C ASP A 248 10.98 -10.43 -23.11
N LEU A 249 10.17 -9.57 -22.52
CA LEU A 249 9.61 -9.76 -21.20
C LEU A 249 8.15 -9.32 -21.16
N GLN A 250 7.25 -10.30 -21.12
CA GLN A 250 5.81 -10.08 -21.08
C GLN A 250 5.25 -10.47 -19.71
N GLY A 251 4.40 -9.63 -19.13
CA GLY A 251 3.59 -9.96 -17.97
C GLY A 251 2.31 -10.69 -18.38
N THR A 252 1.49 -11.02 -17.40
CA THR A 252 0.19 -11.69 -17.62
C THR A 252 -0.76 -10.83 -18.46
N ALA A 253 -0.74 -9.51 -18.28
CA ALA A 253 -1.60 -8.54 -18.95
C ALA A 253 -0.78 -7.38 -19.55
N PRO A 254 -0.02 -7.62 -20.64
CA PRO A 254 0.95 -6.65 -21.14
C PRO A 254 0.32 -5.35 -21.67
N HIS A 255 -0.97 -5.33 -21.99
CA HIS A 255 -1.69 -4.11 -22.39
C HIS A 255 -2.33 -3.36 -21.22
N ALA A 256 -2.39 -3.95 -20.03
CA ALA A 256 -2.91 -3.26 -18.86
C ALA A 256 -2.02 -2.08 -18.47
N GLN A 257 -2.64 -1.01 -18.02
CA GLN A 257 -1.96 0.13 -17.41
C GLN A 257 -1.61 -0.18 -15.95
N ILE A 258 -0.58 0.45 -15.43
CA ILE A 258 -0.12 0.28 -14.05
C ILE A 258 -0.28 1.60 -13.29
N ILE A 259 -1.03 1.59 -12.19
CA ILE A 259 -1.03 2.65 -11.18
C ILE A 259 -0.09 2.22 -10.07
N VAL A 260 0.72 3.14 -9.56
CA VAL A 260 1.68 2.86 -8.51
C VAL A 260 1.34 3.67 -7.26
N ALA A 261 1.05 2.96 -6.18
CA ALA A 261 0.97 3.49 -4.83
C ALA A 261 2.18 2.99 -4.04
N LYS A 262 3.21 3.82 -3.90
CA LYS A 262 4.34 3.49 -3.04
C LYS A 262 3.92 3.72 -1.60
N VAL A 263 4.06 2.69 -0.77
CA VAL A 263 3.67 2.70 0.65
C VAL A 263 4.83 2.40 1.59
N ALA A 264 6.00 2.09 1.06
CA ALA A 264 7.22 1.87 1.82
C ALA A 264 8.02 3.17 1.94
N THR A 265 8.48 3.48 3.17
CA THR A 265 9.25 4.69 3.44
C THR A 265 10.62 4.67 2.77
N ASP A 266 11.10 5.81 2.33
CA ASP A 266 12.45 6.00 1.80
C ASP A 266 13.53 5.75 2.87
N LYS A 267 13.19 5.97 4.13
CA LYS A 267 14.11 5.88 5.27
C LYS A 267 14.64 4.47 5.50
N ASP A 268 13.76 3.48 5.54
CA ASP A 268 14.14 2.11 5.94
C ASP A 268 13.36 1.01 5.20
N GLY A 269 12.48 1.39 4.26
CA GLY A 269 11.65 0.46 3.49
C GLY A 269 10.51 -0.17 4.28
N SER A 270 10.23 0.32 5.50
CA SER A 270 9.08 -0.14 6.26
C SER A 270 7.77 0.37 5.66
N ILE A 271 6.71 -0.39 5.84
CA ILE A 271 5.35 -0.05 5.36
C ILE A 271 4.49 0.24 6.59
N PRO A 272 4.22 1.52 6.91
CA PRO A 272 3.32 1.90 7.98
C PRO A 272 1.86 1.56 7.65
N ASP A 273 1.07 1.13 8.65
CA ASP A 273 -0.37 0.88 8.48
C ASP A 273 -1.08 2.12 7.91
N SER A 274 -0.68 3.33 8.35
CA SER A 274 -1.28 4.60 7.92
C SER A 274 -1.10 4.91 6.43
N THR A 275 -0.14 4.28 5.76
CA THR A 275 0.10 4.49 4.32
C THR A 275 -0.71 3.54 3.43
N VAL A 276 -1.23 2.44 4.00
CA VAL A 276 -2.00 1.42 3.28
C VAL A 276 -3.51 1.66 3.40
N LEU A 277 -3.96 2.31 4.47
CA LEU A 277 -5.36 2.68 4.74
C LEU A 277 -5.82 3.87 3.89
#